data_6c2eb67cf1fdb4e079a6fe3e13f8680f
#
_entry.id   6c2eb67cf1fdb4e079a6fe3e13f8680f
#
_cell.length_a   1.000
_cell.length_b   1.000
_cell.length_c   1.000
_cell.angle_alpha   90.00
_cell.angle_beta   90.00
_cell.angle_gamma   90.00
#
_symmetry.space_group_name_H-M   'P 1'
#
loop_
_entity.id
_entity.type
_entity.pdbx_description
1 polymer ?
#
loop_
_entity_poly.entity_id
_entity_poly.type
_entity_poly.pdbx_seq_one_letter_code
_entity_poly.pdbx_strand_id
1 'polypeptide(L)'
;MRTPIIAGNWKMNKTPAEATQLIQELKPLVKDAKSTVVVCVPALCVHAAKQAARGSKIKVGVQNMHWAASGAYTGELSADMCKACGVDYVIVGHSERRQYFGETDETVNKRALAVVRAGMTPIICVGERKEQREAGYTDALVEYQTLIALTGMTPDEVKKVVIAYEPVWAIGTGLTATDEQANETIGVIRAALARKYGKRVADKVRIQYGGSMKPSNVDGLMKQPEIDGGLIGGASLKAEDFARIVNYQE
;
A
#
# COMPACT_ATOMS: atom_id res chain seq x y z
N MET A 1 15.48 -5.61 12.09
CA MET A 1 14.10 -6.04 11.75
C MET A 1 13.40 -4.85 11.10
N ARG A 2 12.55 -5.04 10.08
CA ARG A 2 11.77 -3.98 9.45
C ARG A 2 10.54 -3.70 10.30
N THR A 3 10.22 -2.41 10.57
CA THR A 3 8.97 -2.06 11.27
C THR A 3 7.79 -2.35 10.35
N PRO A 4 6.83 -3.20 10.75
CA PRO A 4 5.67 -3.53 9.93
C PRO A 4 4.81 -2.32 9.61
N ILE A 5 4.11 -2.39 8.46
CA ILE A 5 3.19 -1.34 8.03
C ILE A 5 1.84 -1.95 7.68
N ILE A 6 0.79 -1.53 8.38
CA ILE A 6 -0.60 -1.92 8.12
C ILE A 6 -1.33 -0.70 7.56
N ALA A 7 -1.68 -0.77 6.27
CA ALA A 7 -2.32 0.31 5.56
C ALA A 7 -3.75 -0.09 5.15
N GLY A 8 -4.74 0.69 5.56
CA GLY A 8 -6.12 0.52 5.13
C GLY A 8 -6.38 1.26 3.82
N ASN A 9 -6.71 0.55 2.76
CA ASN A 9 -7.22 1.13 1.53
C ASN A 9 -8.75 1.14 1.60
N TRP A 10 -9.33 2.29 1.86
CA TRP A 10 -10.79 2.42 2.01
C TRP A 10 -11.53 2.34 0.68
N LYS A 11 -10.80 2.40 -0.44
CA LYS A 11 -11.38 2.41 -1.78
C LYS A 11 -12.44 3.53 -1.89
N MET A 12 -13.55 3.30 -2.61
CA MET A 12 -14.64 4.28 -2.76
C MET A 12 -15.68 4.10 -1.65
N ASN A 13 -15.27 4.35 -0.39
CA ASN A 13 -16.14 4.25 0.78
C ASN A 13 -15.91 5.41 1.74
N LYS A 14 -16.90 5.71 2.55
CA LYS A 14 -16.94 6.71 3.61
C LYS A 14 -17.06 8.15 3.10
N THR A 15 -17.97 8.85 3.73
CA THR A 15 -18.09 10.31 3.71
C THR A 15 -17.08 10.94 4.69
N PRO A 16 -16.82 12.26 4.64
CA PRO A 16 -15.95 12.92 5.63
C PRO A 16 -16.40 12.72 7.09
N ALA A 17 -17.69 12.69 7.37
CA ALA A 17 -18.22 12.44 8.71
C ALA A 17 -17.95 11.01 9.19
N GLU A 18 -18.21 10.02 8.34
CA GLU A 18 -17.92 8.61 8.62
C GLU A 18 -16.40 8.35 8.75
N ALA A 19 -15.57 9.07 7.99
CA ALA A 19 -14.12 9.01 8.10
C ALA A 19 -13.65 9.52 9.47
N THR A 20 -14.22 10.62 9.93
CA THR A 20 -13.95 11.16 11.28
C THR A 20 -14.32 10.15 12.35
N GLN A 21 -15.55 9.59 12.29
CA GLN A 21 -16.05 8.61 13.24
C GLN A 21 -15.13 7.37 13.30
N LEU A 22 -14.84 6.75 12.15
CA LEU A 22 -14.02 5.55 12.08
C LEU A 22 -12.61 5.77 12.66
N ILE A 23 -11.99 6.92 12.38
CA ILE A 23 -10.67 7.24 12.93
C ILE A 23 -10.74 7.48 14.44
N GLN A 24 -11.78 8.13 14.94
CA GLN A 24 -11.98 8.33 16.38
C GLN A 24 -12.15 7.00 17.11
N GLU A 25 -12.91 6.06 16.55
CA GLU A 25 -13.07 4.70 17.07
C GLU A 25 -11.73 3.92 17.03
N LEU A 26 -10.96 4.06 15.97
CA LEU A 26 -9.68 3.36 15.78
C LEU A 26 -8.57 3.86 16.72
N LYS A 27 -8.51 5.17 17.00
CA LYS A 27 -7.40 5.79 17.76
C LYS A 27 -7.08 5.07 19.09
N PRO A 28 -8.03 4.84 20.00
CA PRO A 28 -7.74 4.17 21.26
C PRO A 28 -7.28 2.72 21.06
N LEU A 29 -7.78 2.05 20.02
CA LEU A 29 -7.49 0.64 19.74
C LEU A 29 -6.05 0.40 19.21
N VAL A 30 -5.44 1.42 18.61
CA VAL A 30 -4.09 1.32 18.00
C VAL A 30 -3.05 2.21 18.67
N LYS A 31 -3.34 2.78 19.84
CA LYS A 31 -2.43 3.71 20.54
C LYS A 31 -1.05 3.11 20.82
N ASP A 32 -1.02 1.82 21.18
CA ASP A 32 0.18 1.07 21.56
C ASP A 32 0.74 0.20 20.42
N ALA A 33 0.19 0.37 19.19
CA ALA A 33 0.61 -0.41 18.03
C ALA A 33 2.12 -0.30 17.78
N LYS A 34 2.76 -1.45 17.55
CA LYS A 34 4.17 -1.54 17.14
C LYS A 34 4.34 -1.31 15.64
N SER A 35 3.29 -1.57 14.85
CA SER A 35 3.23 -1.35 13.41
C SER A 35 3.02 0.14 13.07
N THR A 36 3.49 0.56 11.91
CA THR A 36 3.06 1.82 11.30
C THR A 36 1.62 1.66 10.83
N VAL A 37 0.70 2.48 11.34
CA VAL A 37 -0.73 2.45 11.00
C VAL A 37 -1.03 3.54 9.99
N VAL A 38 -1.57 3.18 8.83
CA VAL A 38 -1.92 4.11 7.75
C VAL A 38 -3.38 3.92 7.36
N VAL A 39 -4.10 5.01 7.09
CA VAL A 39 -5.43 4.98 6.46
C VAL A 39 -5.37 5.75 5.15
N CYS A 40 -5.56 5.07 4.03
CA CYS A 40 -5.62 5.66 2.69
C CYS A 40 -7.08 5.92 2.32
N VAL A 41 -7.47 7.17 2.43
CA VAL A 41 -8.86 7.62 2.33
C VAL A 41 -9.18 8.23 0.96
N PRO A 42 -10.45 8.29 0.52
CA PRO A 42 -10.85 9.11 -0.63
C PRO A 42 -10.40 10.57 -0.46
N ALA A 43 -10.09 11.24 -1.56
CA ALA A 43 -9.57 12.62 -1.55
C ALA A 43 -10.45 13.59 -0.73
N LEU A 44 -11.78 13.46 -0.85
CA LEU A 44 -12.75 14.27 -0.09
C LEU A 44 -12.67 14.08 1.43
N CYS A 45 -12.12 12.96 1.90
CA CYS A 45 -12.02 12.63 3.32
C CYS A 45 -10.69 13.06 3.95
N VAL A 46 -9.70 13.50 3.17
CA VAL A 46 -8.32 13.76 3.66
C VAL A 46 -8.31 14.77 4.79
N HIS A 47 -8.97 15.92 4.63
CA HIS A 47 -8.98 16.95 5.67
C HIS A 47 -9.61 16.46 6.98
N ALA A 48 -10.78 15.83 6.89
CA ALA A 48 -11.47 15.26 8.05
C ALA A 48 -10.62 14.16 8.73
N ALA A 49 -10.01 13.27 7.94
CA ALA A 49 -9.13 12.22 8.43
C ALA A 49 -7.90 12.78 9.15
N LYS A 50 -7.24 13.79 8.58
CA LYS A 50 -6.08 14.45 9.22
C LYS A 50 -6.46 15.13 10.53
N GLN A 51 -7.61 15.78 10.60
CA GLN A 51 -8.09 16.39 11.85
C GLN A 51 -8.40 15.31 12.91
N ALA A 52 -9.13 14.26 12.53
CA ALA A 52 -9.47 13.17 13.45
C ALA A 52 -8.23 12.42 13.95
N ALA A 53 -7.20 12.24 13.11
CA ALA A 53 -5.96 11.56 13.47
C ALA A 53 -5.01 12.39 14.35
N ARG A 54 -5.27 13.68 14.59
CA ARG A 54 -4.41 14.51 15.45
C ARG A 54 -4.21 13.89 16.84
N GLY A 55 -2.99 13.98 17.34
CA GLY A 55 -2.61 13.40 18.63
C GLY A 55 -2.54 11.88 18.67
N SER A 56 -2.51 11.22 17.50
CA SER A 56 -2.31 9.77 17.37
C SER A 56 -1.12 9.45 16.48
N LYS A 57 -0.76 8.15 16.41
CA LYS A 57 0.27 7.63 15.50
C LYS A 57 -0.28 7.30 14.09
N ILE A 58 -1.59 7.45 13.87
CA ILE A 58 -2.23 7.12 12.60
C ILE A 58 -1.76 8.11 11.52
N LYS A 59 -1.22 7.57 10.44
CA LYS A 59 -0.84 8.29 9.23
C LYS A 59 -1.99 8.31 8.24
N VAL A 60 -2.08 9.39 7.46
CA VAL A 60 -3.13 9.52 6.45
C VAL A 60 -2.50 9.50 5.07
N GLY A 61 -3.06 8.66 4.20
CA GLY A 61 -2.70 8.54 2.79
C GLY A 61 -3.87 8.87 1.88
N VAL A 62 -3.55 9.00 0.59
CA VAL A 62 -4.51 9.06 -0.53
C VAL A 62 -4.36 7.84 -1.44
N GLN A 63 -5.34 7.61 -2.29
CA GLN A 63 -5.46 6.40 -3.11
C GLN A 63 -4.90 6.56 -4.52
N ASN A 64 -4.48 7.77 -4.88
CA ASN A 64 -3.83 8.12 -6.13
C ASN A 64 -3.26 9.53 -6.07
N MET A 65 -2.31 9.85 -6.98
CA MET A 65 -1.79 11.19 -7.20
C MET A 65 -1.19 11.28 -8.61
N HIS A 66 -1.38 12.38 -9.31
CA HIS A 66 -0.80 12.61 -10.63
C HIS A 66 0.67 13.06 -10.51
N TRP A 67 1.47 12.81 -11.55
CA TRP A 67 2.90 13.18 -11.59
C TRP A 67 3.18 14.62 -11.99
N ALA A 68 2.23 15.31 -12.64
CA ALA A 68 2.39 16.72 -12.99
C ALA A 68 2.14 17.61 -11.77
N ALA A 69 2.88 18.69 -11.66
CA ALA A 69 2.74 19.66 -10.57
C ALA A 69 1.41 20.44 -10.65
N SER A 70 0.95 20.72 -11.87
CA SER A 70 -0.32 21.40 -12.16
C SER A 70 -0.70 21.16 -13.62
N GLY A 71 -1.87 21.63 -14.05
CA GLY A 71 -2.26 21.62 -15.46
C GLY A 71 -3.67 21.14 -15.71
N ALA A 72 -3.97 20.87 -16.99
CA ALA A 72 -5.28 20.43 -17.47
C ALA A 72 -5.48 18.92 -17.22
N TYR A 73 -5.59 18.54 -15.94
CA TYR A 73 -5.80 17.16 -15.49
C TYR A 73 -7.03 17.11 -14.57
N THR A 74 -8.19 17.39 -15.13
CA THR A 74 -9.46 17.48 -14.38
C THR A 74 -9.70 16.22 -13.54
N GLY A 75 -9.88 16.40 -12.22
CA GLY A 75 -10.14 15.32 -11.26
C GLY A 75 -8.88 14.73 -10.59
N GLU A 76 -7.67 15.06 -11.06
CA GLU A 76 -6.43 14.57 -10.46
C GLU A 76 -5.95 15.43 -9.29
N LEU A 77 -5.10 14.84 -8.44
CA LEU A 77 -4.44 15.47 -7.31
C LEU A 77 -2.96 15.67 -7.63
N SER A 78 -2.43 16.88 -7.41
CA SER A 78 -0.99 17.11 -7.51
C SER A 78 -0.27 16.82 -6.18
N ALA A 79 1.06 16.71 -6.24
CA ALA A 79 1.89 16.52 -5.06
C ALA A 79 1.73 17.68 -4.06
N ASP A 80 1.66 18.92 -4.54
CA ASP A 80 1.51 20.09 -3.67
C ASP A 80 0.15 20.13 -2.97
N MET A 81 -0.93 19.73 -3.66
CA MET A 81 -2.25 19.56 -3.04
C MET A 81 -2.22 18.52 -1.91
N CYS A 82 -1.59 17.36 -2.15
CA CYS A 82 -1.46 16.32 -1.14
C CYS A 82 -0.62 16.78 0.06
N LYS A 83 0.51 17.45 -0.18
CA LYS A 83 1.38 17.99 0.88
C LYS A 83 0.68 19.07 1.70
N ALA A 84 -0.03 19.99 1.07
CA ALA A 84 -0.78 21.05 1.74
C ALA A 84 -1.83 20.47 2.70
N CYS A 85 -2.42 19.32 2.34
CA CYS A 85 -3.33 18.58 3.21
C CYS A 85 -2.62 17.69 4.25
N GLY A 86 -1.29 17.64 4.26
CA GLY A 86 -0.51 16.85 5.20
C GLY A 86 -0.56 15.34 4.95
N VAL A 87 -0.72 14.92 3.69
CA VAL A 87 -0.70 13.51 3.29
C VAL A 87 0.67 12.91 3.54
N ASP A 88 0.71 11.72 4.14
CA ASP A 88 1.95 10.99 4.44
C ASP A 88 2.26 9.90 3.40
N TYR A 89 1.22 9.23 2.87
CA TYR A 89 1.33 8.07 1.97
C TYR A 89 0.44 8.24 0.74
N VAL A 90 0.85 7.61 -0.37
CA VAL A 90 0.06 7.59 -1.61
C VAL A 90 0.07 6.18 -2.20
N ILE A 91 -1.10 5.58 -2.39
CA ILE A 91 -1.22 4.34 -3.17
C ILE A 91 -1.05 4.68 -4.64
N VAL A 92 -0.22 3.93 -5.36
CA VAL A 92 -0.03 4.08 -6.81
C VAL A 92 -0.08 2.71 -7.49
N GLY A 93 -0.71 2.65 -8.66
CA GLY A 93 -0.78 1.43 -9.46
C GLY A 93 -1.65 0.32 -8.88
N HIS A 94 -2.60 0.63 -7.98
CA HIS A 94 -3.55 -0.36 -7.47
C HIS A 94 -4.23 -1.12 -8.60
N SER A 95 -4.46 -2.42 -8.43
CA SER A 95 -5.04 -3.29 -9.47
C SER A 95 -6.34 -2.75 -10.08
N GLU A 96 -7.23 -2.17 -9.28
CA GLU A 96 -8.46 -1.52 -9.77
C GLU A 96 -8.16 -0.34 -10.70
N ARG A 97 -7.12 0.45 -10.44
CA ARG A 97 -6.75 1.57 -11.29
C ARG A 97 -6.10 1.13 -12.60
N ARG A 98 -5.33 0.05 -12.56
CA ARG A 98 -4.82 -0.61 -13.78
C ARG A 98 -5.96 -1.15 -14.63
N GLN A 99 -6.94 -1.81 -13.99
CA GLN A 99 -8.06 -2.46 -14.67
C GLN A 99 -9.11 -1.48 -15.22
N TYR A 100 -9.49 -0.48 -14.43
CA TYR A 100 -10.64 0.38 -14.75
C TYR A 100 -10.27 1.77 -15.24
N PHE A 101 -9.05 2.24 -14.96
CA PHE A 101 -8.63 3.61 -15.25
C PHE A 101 -7.38 3.70 -16.15
N GLY A 102 -6.98 2.56 -16.75
CA GLY A 102 -5.92 2.53 -17.76
C GLY A 102 -4.51 2.86 -17.23
N GLU A 103 -4.24 2.68 -15.95
CA GLU A 103 -2.88 2.87 -15.43
C GLU A 103 -1.95 1.76 -15.94
N THR A 104 -0.80 2.17 -16.47
CA THR A 104 0.27 1.29 -16.97
C THR A 104 1.47 1.32 -16.04
N ASP A 105 2.43 0.41 -16.26
CA ASP A 105 3.65 0.38 -15.44
C ASP A 105 4.46 1.67 -15.56
N GLU A 106 4.46 2.32 -16.75
CA GLU A 106 5.11 3.61 -16.96
C GLU A 106 4.41 4.73 -16.19
N THR A 107 3.07 4.76 -16.17
CA THR A 107 2.34 5.78 -15.42
C THR A 107 2.47 5.57 -13.92
N VAL A 108 2.58 4.33 -13.45
CA VAL A 108 2.86 3.98 -12.06
C VAL A 108 4.26 4.47 -11.65
N ASN A 109 5.28 4.24 -12.50
CA ASN A 109 6.63 4.77 -12.26
C ASN A 109 6.63 6.30 -12.13
N LYS A 110 6.00 7.03 -13.06
CA LYS A 110 5.92 8.50 -13.01
C LYS A 110 5.27 8.98 -11.71
N ARG A 111 4.17 8.33 -11.28
CA ARG A 111 3.48 8.65 -10.02
C ARG A 111 4.38 8.36 -8.82
N ALA A 112 5.02 7.19 -8.77
CA ALA A 112 5.89 6.79 -7.66
C ALA A 112 7.08 7.76 -7.50
N LEU A 113 7.73 8.15 -8.60
CA LEU A 113 8.80 9.16 -8.62
C LEU A 113 8.30 10.51 -8.06
N ALA A 114 7.14 10.98 -8.51
CA ALA A 114 6.58 12.25 -8.04
C ALA A 114 6.27 12.22 -6.53
N VAL A 115 5.72 11.10 -6.03
CA VAL A 115 5.43 10.92 -4.60
C VAL A 115 6.71 10.98 -3.76
N VAL A 116 7.75 10.20 -4.13
CA VAL A 116 9.03 10.16 -3.40
C VAL A 116 9.71 11.52 -3.40
N ARG A 117 9.77 12.19 -4.57
CA ARG A 117 10.41 13.52 -4.71
C ARG A 117 9.68 14.62 -3.98
N ALA A 118 8.36 14.45 -3.78
CA ALA A 118 7.57 15.35 -2.94
C ALA A 118 7.77 15.09 -1.42
N GLY A 119 8.53 14.06 -1.03
CA GLY A 119 8.80 13.71 0.36
C GLY A 119 7.70 12.88 1.03
N MET A 120 6.76 12.35 0.25
CA MET A 120 5.75 11.38 0.71
C MET A 120 6.23 9.94 0.44
N THR A 121 5.54 8.96 1.01
CA THR A 121 5.86 7.54 0.81
C THR A 121 4.86 6.90 -0.16
N PRO A 122 5.31 6.40 -1.34
CA PRO A 122 4.43 5.63 -2.20
C PRO A 122 4.23 4.21 -1.67
N ILE A 123 2.98 3.72 -1.75
CA ILE A 123 2.64 2.30 -1.65
C ILE A 123 2.40 1.83 -3.09
N ILE A 124 3.38 1.15 -3.66
CA ILE A 124 3.39 0.74 -5.07
C ILE A 124 2.79 -0.65 -5.19
N CYS A 125 1.65 -0.76 -5.87
CA CYS A 125 0.97 -2.02 -6.06
C CYS A 125 1.49 -2.76 -7.29
N VAL A 126 1.82 -4.03 -7.09
CA VAL A 126 2.27 -4.98 -8.14
C VAL A 126 1.55 -6.32 -7.94
N GLY A 127 1.32 -7.05 -9.03
CA GLY A 127 0.70 -8.36 -8.92
C GLY A 127 0.09 -8.86 -10.22
N GLU A 128 -0.13 -10.16 -10.27
CA GLU A 128 -0.59 -10.88 -11.43
C GLU A 128 -2.09 -11.17 -11.41
N ARG A 129 -2.68 -11.25 -12.59
CA ARG A 129 -4.03 -11.75 -12.82
C ARG A 129 -4.02 -13.28 -12.87
N LYS A 130 -5.21 -13.87 -12.80
CA LYS A 130 -5.40 -15.34 -12.79
C LYS A 130 -4.76 -16.02 -14.00
N GLU A 131 -5.00 -15.48 -15.19
CA GLU A 131 -4.47 -16.03 -16.44
C GLU A 131 -2.92 -16.02 -16.46
N GLN A 132 -2.32 -14.97 -15.89
CA GLN A 132 -0.87 -14.85 -15.80
C GLN A 132 -0.27 -15.84 -14.81
N ARG A 133 -0.96 -16.07 -13.69
CA ARG A 133 -0.55 -17.07 -12.70
C ARG A 133 -0.65 -18.49 -13.25
N GLU A 134 -1.77 -18.83 -13.88
CA GLU A 134 -1.99 -20.14 -14.50
C GLU A 134 -1.00 -20.44 -15.63
N ALA A 135 -0.54 -19.39 -16.33
CA ALA A 135 0.50 -19.49 -17.35
C ALA A 135 1.94 -19.51 -16.78
N GLY A 136 2.12 -19.43 -15.44
CA GLY A 136 3.44 -19.47 -14.80
C GLY A 136 4.24 -18.17 -14.89
N TYR A 137 3.60 -17.02 -15.17
CA TYR A 137 4.29 -15.72 -15.34
C TYR A 137 4.39 -14.89 -14.05
N THR A 138 3.93 -15.38 -12.91
CA THR A 138 3.89 -14.62 -11.65
C THR A 138 5.23 -13.96 -11.34
N ASP A 139 6.30 -14.75 -11.24
CA ASP A 139 7.62 -14.27 -10.79
C ASP A 139 8.20 -13.23 -11.76
N ALA A 140 8.17 -13.52 -13.05
CA ALA A 140 8.66 -12.59 -14.08
C ALA A 140 7.88 -11.27 -14.08
N LEU A 141 6.57 -11.34 -13.88
CA LEU A 141 5.70 -10.17 -13.87
C LEU A 141 5.93 -9.28 -12.65
N VAL A 142 5.93 -9.85 -11.44
CA VAL A 142 6.10 -9.06 -10.21
C VAL A 142 7.50 -8.46 -10.12
N GLU A 143 8.53 -9.17 -10.63
CA GLU A 143 9.87 -8.63 -10.79
C GLU A 143 9.87 -7.44 -11.75
N TYR A 144 9.31 -7.61 -12.96
CA TYR A 144 9.23 -6.56 -13.98
C TYR A 144 8.50 -5.33 -13.45
N GLN A 145 7.29 -5.50 -12.90
CA GLN A 145 6.49 -4.40 -12.38
C GLN A 145 7.21 -3.64 -11.26
N THR A 146 7.89 -4.38 -10.37
CA THR A 146 8.67 -3.78 -9.28
C THR A 146 9.82 -2.95 -9.83
N LEU A 147 10.62 -3.50 -10.73
CA LEU A 147 11.81 -2.82 -11.25
C LEU A 147 11.45 -1.62 -12.13
N ILE A 148 10.40 -1.72 -12.95
CA ILE A 148 9.96 -0.60 -13.78
C ILE A 148 9.40 0.54 -12.92
N ALA A 149 8.62 0.23 -11.89
CA ALA A 149 8.06 1.22 -10.98
C ALA A 149 9.14 2.04 -10.25
N LEU A 150 10.33 1.47 -10.04
CA LEU A 150 11.46 2.10 -9.35
C LEU A 150 12.49 2.72 -10.30
N THR A 151 12.27 2.64 -11.62
CA THR A 151 13.20 3.22 -12.60
C THR A 151 13.39 4.72 -12.37
N GLY A 152 14.65 5.17 -12.38
CA GLY A 152 15.01 6.58 -12.14
C GLY A 152 15.04 6.99 -10.67
N MET A 153 14.83 6.07 -9.73
CA MET A 153 15.04 6.29 -8.30
C MET A 153 16.48 5.97 -7.88
N THR A 154 17.02 6.79 -7.01
CA THR A 154 18.28 6.50 -6.32
C THR A 154 18.09 5.40 -5.27
N PRO A 155 19.17 4.70 -4.83
CA PRO A 155 19.05 3.72 -3.74
C PRO A 155 18.45 4.29 -2.45
N ASP A 156 18.66 5.57 -2.15
CA ASP A 156 18.10 6.22 -0.96
C ASP A 156 16.60 6.55 -1.12
N GLU A 157 16.15 6.83 -2.33
CA GLU A 157 14.73 6.95 -2.64
C GLU A 157 14.04 5.58 -2.56
N VAL A 158 14.66 4.52 -3.09
CA VAL A 158 14.11 3.14 -3.03
C VAL A 158 13.90 2.66 -1.59
N LYS A 159 14.78 3.00 -0.65
CA LYS A 159 14.60 2.66 0.78
C LYS A 159 13.33 3.25 1.41
N LYS A 160 12.75 4.28 0.79
CA LYS A 160 11.57 5.00 1.30
C LYS A 160 10.24 4.46 0.76
N VAL A 161 10.28 3.61 -0.26
CA VAL A 161 9.05 3.06 -0.84
C VAL A 161 8.50 1.91 0.00
N VAL A 162 7.20 1.67 -0.18
CA VAL A 162 6.51 0.44 0.23
C VAL A 162 6.01 -0.24 -1.04
N ILE A 163 6.18 -1.55 -1.14
CA ILE A 163 5.60 -2.35 -2.22
C ILE A 163 4.44 -3.15 -1.66
N ALA A 164 3.32 -3.20 -2.37
CA ALA A 164 2.18 -4.03 -2.01
C ALA A 164 1.98 -5.10 -3.10
N TYR A 165 2.19 -6.36 -2.74
CA TYR A 165 1.89 -7.47 -3.64
C TYR A 165 0.40 -7.79 -3.60
N GLU A 166 -0.26 -7.62 -4.72
CA GLU A 166 -1.67 -7.90 -4.93
C GLU A 166 -1.84 -9.16 -5.80
N PRO A 167 -2.13 -10.35 -5.23
CA PRO A 167 -2.61 -11.46 -6.05
C PRO A 167 -4.01 -11.10 -6.59
N VAL A 168 -4.06 -10.48 -7.78
CA VAL A 168 -5.29 -9.87 -8.33
C VAL A 168 -6.41 -10.91 -8.46
N TRP A 169 -6.04 -12.17 -8.73
CA TRP A 169 -6.94 -13.32 -8.78
C TRP A 169 -7.63 -13.64 -7.43
N ALA A 170 -7.09 -13.15 -6.33
CA ALA A 170 -7.62 -13.36 -4.98
C ALA A 170 -8.39 -12.14 -4.42
N ILE A 171 -8.38 -10.99 -5.14
CA ILE A 171 -9.03 -9.77 -4.67
C ILE A 171 -10.52 -9.81 -5.01
N GLY A 172 -11.39 -9.84 -3.98
CA GLY A 172 -12.86 -9.79 -4.17
C GLY A 172 -13.48 -11.06 -4.75
N THR A 173 -12.72 -12.13 -4.94
CA THR A 173 -13.20 -13.39 -5.54
C THR A 173 -13.59 -14.44 -4.52
N GLY A 174 -13.29 -14.22 -3.23
CA GLY A 174 -13.41 -15.23 -2.18
C GLY A 174 -12.22 -16.19 -2.08
N LEU A 175 -11.32 -16.19 -3.07
CA LEU A 175 -10.05 -16.92 -3.02
C LEU A 175 -9.04 -16.16 -2.16
N THR A 176 -8.07 -16.88 -1.61
CA THR A 176 -6.98 -16.30 -0.82
C THR A 176 -5.70 -17.08 -1.16
N ALA A 177 -4.59 -16.38 -1.36
CA ALA A 177 -3.30 -17.05 -1.42
C ALA A 177 -3.00 -17.67 -0.06
N THR A 178 -2.33 -18.82 -0.01
CA THR A 178 -1.82 -19.36 1.26
C THR A 178 -0.72 -18.42 1.78
N ASP A 179 -0.40 -18.54 3.07
CA ASP A 179 0.65 -17.74 3.70
C ASP A 179 2.00 -17.98 3.00
N GLU A 180 2.28 -19.24 2.63
CA GLU A 180 3.49 -19.65 1.92
C GLU A 180 3.53 -19.06 0.50
N GLN A 181 2.43 -19.15 -0.27
CA GLN A 181 2.35 -18.57 -1.62
C GLN A 181 2.58 -17.06 -1.61
N ALA A 182 2.00 -16.37 -0.62
CA ALA A 182 2.21 -14.94 -0.45
C ALA A 182 3.67 -14.63 -0.13
N ASN A 183 4.27 -15.39 0.79
CA ASN A 183 5.67 -15.25 1.19
C ASN A 183 6.64 -15.51 0.04
N GLU A 184 6.42 -16.58 -0.74
CA GLU A 184 7.25 -16.94 -1.89
C GLU A 184 7.28 -15.80 -2.93
N THR A 185 6.11 -15.32 -3.33
CA THR A 185 6.04 -14.22 -4.32
C THR A 185 6.65 -12.92 -3.80
N ILE A 186 6.44 -12.59 -2.51
CA ILE A 186 7.08 -11.43 -1.89
C ILE A 186 8.60 -11.62 -1.81
N GLY A 187 9.07 -12.85 -1.59
CA GLY A 187 10.49 -13.22 -1.66
C GLY A 187 11.10 -12.95 -3.04
N VAL A 188 10.39 -13.25 -4.13
CA VAL A 188 10.81 -12.92 -5.51
C VAL A 188 10.98 -11.40 -5.68
N ILE A 189 10.01 -10.60 -5.20
CA ILE A 189 10.10 -9.14 -5.25
C ILE A 189 11.34 -8.65 -4.48
N ARG A 190 11.59 -9.15 -3.28
CA ARG A 190 12.75 -8.76 -2.47
C ARG A 190 14.07 -9.19 -3.11
N ALA A 191 14.12 -10.37 -3.72
CA ALA A 191 15.30 -10.85 -4.46
C ALA A 191 15.60 -9.96 -5.68
N ALA A 192 14.56 -9.51 -6.41
CA ALA A 192 14.72 -8.56 -7.52
C ALA A 192 15.32 -7.23 -7.05
N LEU A 193 14.82 -6.69 -5.93
CA LEU A 193 15.38 -5.49 -5.30
C LEU A 193 16.84 -5.69 -4.90
N ALA A 194 17.19 -6.86 -4.33
CA ALA A 194 18.56 -7.16 -3.91
C ALA A 194 19.51 -7.27 -5.11
N ARG A 195 19.07 -7.88 -6.21
CA ARG A 195 19.85 -7.96 -7.46
C ARG A 195 20.13 -6.58 -8.06
N LYS A 196 19.12 -5.68 -8.05
CA LYS A 196 19.21 -4.37 -8.70
C LYS A 196 19.90 -3.30 -7.83
N TYR A 197 19.58 -3.24 -6.54
CA TYR A 197 19.97 -2.16 -5.64
C TYR A 197 20.88 -2.61 -4.50
N GLY A 198 21.17 -3.91 -4.40
CA GLY A 198 21.94 -4.51 -3.32
C GLY A 198 21.11 -4.88 -2.09
N LYS A 199 21.56 -5.92 -1.38
CA LYS A 199 20.88 -6.49 -0.20
C LYS A 199 20.55 -5.44 0.86
N ARG A 200 21.48 -4.50 1.13
CA ARG A 200 21.31 -3.45 2.14
C ARG A 200 20.11 -2.52 1.83
N VAL A 201 19.80 -2.29 0.55
CA VAL A 201 18.61 -1.52 0.14
C VAL A 201 17.37 -2.39 0.25
N ALA A 202 17.38 -3.60 -0.30
CA ALA A 202 16.26 -4.53 -0.27
C ALA A 202 15.79 -4.82 1.17
N ASP A 203 16.72 -4.96 2.12
CA ASP A 203 16.43 -5.19 3.54
C ASP A 203 15.75 -3.98 4.24
N LYS A 204 15.69 -2.82 3.60
CA LYS A 204 15.00 -1.63 4.11
C LYS A 204 13.62 -1.40 3.50
N VAL A 205 13.37 -1.93 2.30
CA VAL A 205 12.07 -1.84 1.65
C VAL A 205 11.06 -2.73 2.38
N ARG A 206 9.91 -2.14 2.75
CA ARG A 206 8.81 -2.90 3.33
C ARG A 206 7.93 -3.42 2.21
N ILE A 207 7.56 -4.70 2.29
CA ILE A 207 6.69 -5.33 1.30
C ILE A 207 5.45 -5.85 2.01
N GLN A 208 4.30 -5.34 1.60
CA GLN A 208 2.98 -5.68 2.13
C GLN A 208 2.34 -6.80 1.32
N TYR A 209 1.54 -7.62 1.97
CA TYR A 209 0.56 -8.46 1.30
C TYR A 209 -0.72 -7.66 1.04
N GLY A 210 -1.13 -7.55 -0.22
CA GLY A 210 -2.32 -6.80 -0.68
C GLY A 210 -3.52 -7.67 -1.06
N GLY A 211 -3.46 -8.96 -0.78
CA GLY A 211 -4.60 -9.85 -0.95
C GLY A 211 -5.57 -9.78 0.24
N SER A 212 -6.39 -10.82 0.39
CA SER A 212 -7.41 -10.88 1.45
C SER A 212 -6.80 -11.14 2.83
N MET A 213 -6.37 -10.07 3.52
CA MET A 213 -5.94 -10.13 4.92
C MET A 213 -7.13 -9.76 5.83
N LYS A 214 -7.38 -10.59 6.85
CA LYS A 214 -8.51 -10.51 7.79
C LYS A 214 -8.02 -10.75 9.22
N PRO A 215 -8.84 -10.42 10.25
CA PRO A 215 -8.54 -10.77 11.65
C PRO A 215 -8.20 -12.24 11.88
N SER A 216 -8.77 -13.14 11.07
CA SER A 216 -8.62 -14.60 11.22
C SER A 216 -7.33 -15.18 10.61
N ASN A 217 -6.66 -14.48 9.68
CA ASN A 217 -5.46 -14.99 9.00
C ASN A 217 -4.22 -14.12 9.15
N VAL A 218 -4.34 -12.95 9.78
CA VAL A 218 -3.23 -12.00 9.89
C VAL A 218 -2.02 -12.57 10.62
N ASP A 219 -2.22 -13.35 11.68
CA ASP A 219 -1.11 -13.91 12.47
C ASP A 219 -0.26 -14.89 11.67
N GLY A 220 -0.89 -15.74 10.84
CA GLY A 220 -0.17 -16.64 9.93
C GLY A 220 0.63 -15.90 8.87
N LEU A 221 0.01 -14.93 8.22
CA LEU A 221 0.68 -14.08 7.23
C LEU A 221 1.85 -13.31 7.85
N MET A 222 1.67 -12.71 9.02
CA MET A 222 2.71 -11.88 9.66
C MET A 222 3.86 -12.69 10.28
N LYS A 223 3.72 -14.00 10.44
CA LYS A 223 4.83 -14.91 10.80
C LYS A 223 5.77 -15.19 9.63
N GLN A 224 5.35 -14.89 8.41
CA GLN A 224 6.15 -15.13 7.22
C GLN A 224 7.32 -14.12 7.13
N PRO A 225 8.57 -14.58 6.88
CA PRO A 225 9.76 -13.74 6.98
C PRO A 225 9.86 -12.61 5.96
N GLU A 226 9.18 -12.75 4.82
CA GLU A 226 9.24 -11.76 3.74
C GLU A 226 8.10 -10.73 3.80
N ILE A 227 7.03 -11.01 4.58
CA ILE A 227 5.85 -10.15 4.70
C ILE A 227 6.07 -9.09 5.79
N ASP A 228 6.08 -7.82 5.40
CA ASP A 228 6.28 -6.68 6.31
C ASP A 228 4.98 -5.93 6.64
N GLY A 229 3.83 -6.55 6.44
CA GLY A 229 2.54 -5.94 6.72
C GLY A 229 1.48 -6.21 5.68
N GLY A 230 0.44 -5.38 5.67
CA GLY A 230 -0.69 -5.56 4.76
C GLY A 230 -1.26 -4.26 4.19
N LEU A 231 -1.76 -4.35 2.95
CA LEU A 231 -2.64 -3.34 2.34
C LEU A 231 -4.07 -3.88 2.40
N ILE A 232 -4.87 -3.34 3.32
CA ILE A 232 -6.13 -3.92 3.77
C ILE A 232 -7.32 -3.22 3.11
N GLY A 233 -8.17 -3.96 2.41
CA GLY A 233 -9.41 -3.46 1.84
C GLY A 233 -10.56 -3.43 2.86
N GLY A 234 -11.57 -4.27 2.67
CA GLY A 234 -12.83 -4.26 3.42
C GLY A 234 -12.70 -4.30 4.95
N ALA A 235 -11.75 -5.06 5.50
CA ALA A 235 -11.53 -5.11 6.95
C ALA A 235 -11.05 -3.75 7.53
N SER A 236 -10.50 -2.85 6.72
CA SER A 236 -10.10 -1.51 7.17
C SER A 236 -11.27 -0.53 7.33
N LEU A 237 -12.48 -0.91 6.93
CA LEU A 237 -13.70 -0.11 7.04
C LEU A 237 -14.41 -0.26 8.39
N LYS A 238 -13.89 -1.13 9.28
CA LYS A 238 -14.36 -1.35 10.64
C LYS A 238 -13.20 -1.20 11.60
N ALA A 239 -13.37 -0.37 12.64
CA ALA A 239 -12.30 -0.04 13.58
C ALA A 239 -11.75 -1.27 14.31
N GLU A 240 -12.63 -2.16 14.78
CA GLU A 240 -12.25 -3.37 15.51
C GLU A 240 -11.49 -4.37 14.63
N ASP A 241 -11.99 -4.64 13.41
CA ASP A 241 -11.34 -5.56 12.48
C ASP A 241 -9.95 -5.05 12.08
N PHE A 242 -9.85 -3.75 11.78
CA PHE A 242 -8.58 -3.15 11.39
C PHE A 242 -7.60 -3.10 12.57
N ALA A 243 -8.08 -2.75 13.77
CA ALA A 243 -7.27 -2.76 14.98
C ALA A 243 -6.74 -4.16 15.32
N ARG A 244 -7.55 -5.22 15.13
CA ARG A 244 -7.09 -6.61 15.33
C ARG A 244 -5.95 -6.98 14.34
N ILE A 245 -6.04 -6.50 13.09
CA ILE A 245 -4.98 -6.71 12.11
C ILE A 245 -3.73 -5.90 12.48
N VAL A 246 -3.88 -4.67 12.94
CA VAL A 246 -2.75 -3.82 13.40
C VAL A 246 -2.03 -4.43 14.60
N ASN A 247 -2.78 -5.02 15.52
CA ASN A 247 -2.29 -5.63 16.77
C ASN A 247 -2.19 -7.16 16.63
N TYR A 248 -1.74 -7.66 15.48
CA TYR A 248 -1.53 -9.08 15.24
C TYR A 248 -0.60 -9.69 16.31
N GLN A 249 -0.69 -11.00 16.51
CA GLN A 249 0.14 -11.75 17.47
C GLN A 249 1.28 -12.44 16.73
N GLU A 250 2.51 -12.21 17.22
CA GLU A 250 3.74 -12.84 16.72
C GLU A 250 3.87 -14.31 17.14
#